data_e93a69ca8f09beb4768a1df990824286
#
_entry.id   e93a69ca8f09beb4768a1df990824286
#
_cell.length_a   1.000
_cell.length_b   1.000
_cell.length_c   1.000
_cell.angle_alpha   90.00
_cell.angle_beta   90.00
_cell.angle_gamma   90.00
#
_symmetry.space_group_name_H-M   'P 1'
#
loop_
_entity.id
_entity.type
_entity.pdbx_description
1 polymer ?
#
loop_
_entity_poly.entity_id
_entity_poly.type
_entity_poly.pdbx_seq_one_letter_code
_entity_poly.pdbx_strand_id
1 'polypeptide(L)'
;MSGFGYNKRVEKKGKCEDNSMYISTKYLHVFLDIGDALLSSGAEILRVEDTLNRMGYACGATQMNVFVITSSIVITMEFPEENVRTQTRRIRKTGGNDFEKLEKLNNLSRQFCQNPMSPEELREVFDQIDKVVPTQTGKLAGSILAAFSFALFYGGNLWDALLAGLAGILIWGAQRHIRKYCMNEVTFQFVASFLAGCFICVMARLFPALHVDKIMIGDIMLLICLLYTSPSPR
;
A
#
# COMPACT_ATOMS: atom_id res chain seq x y z
N MET A 1 -27.37 -56.94 13.06
CA MET A 1 -27.50 -55.58 13.63
C MET A 1 -26.11 -54.90 13.63
N SER A 2 -25.54 -54.46 12.51
CA SER A 2 -24.23 -53.81 12.46
C SER A 2 -24.09 -52.70 11.43
N GLY A 3 -25.23 -52.21 10.89
CA GLY A 3 -25.21 -51.14 9.89
C GLY A 3 -25.33 -49.70 10.39
N PHE A 4 -25.72 -49.51 11.65
CA PHE A 4 -26.07 -48.19 12.17
C PHE A 4 -24.87 -47.35 12.73
N GLY A 5 -23.73 -48.00 12.99
CA GLY A 5 -22.52 -47.36 13.51
C GLY A 5 -21.60 -46.82 12.41
N TYR A 6 -21.64 -47.36 11.25
CA TYR A 6 -20.78 -46.97 10.11
C TYR A 6 -21.25 -45.68 9.49
N ASN A 7 -22.55 -45.50 9.29
CA ASN A 7 -23.12 -44.26 8.71
C ASN A 7 -22.89 -43.00 9.57
N LYS A 8 -22.98 -43.12 10.92
CA LYS A 8 -22.74 -42.00 11.83
C LYS A 8 -21.27 -41.53 11.85
N ARG A 9 -20.33 -42.47 11.62
CA ARG A 9 -18.89 -42.13 11.56
C ARG A 9 -18.54 -41.44 10.26
N VAL A 10 -19.14 -41.84 9.14
CA VAL A 10 -18.93 -41.23 7.81
C VAL A 10 -19.55 -39.84 7.76
N GLU A 11 -20.77 -39.65 8.29
CA GLU A 11 -21.42 -38.34 8.41
C GLU A 11 -20.66 -37.35 9.31
N LYS A 12 -20.12 -37.83 10.44
CA LYS A 12 -19.29 -36.98 11.32
C LYS A 12 -17.95 -36.62 10.68
N LYS A 13 -17.35 -37.55 9.93
CA LYS A 13 -16.08 -37.29 9.19
C LYS A 13 -16.29 -36.30 8.06
N GLY A 14 -17.33 -36.47 7.26
CA GLY A 14 -17.67 -35.53 6.18
C GLY A 14 -18.01 -34.13 6.70
N LYS A 15 -18.68 -34.01 7.84
CA LYS A 15 -19.01 -32.72 8.44
C LYS A 15 -17.82 -32.02 9.09
N CYS A 16 -16.81 -32.77 9.58
CA CYS A 16 -15.53 -32.21 10.05
C CYS A 16 -14.64 -31.78 8.87
N GLU A 17 -14.60 -32.57 7.80
CA GLU A 17 -13.84 -32.27 6.57
C GLU A 17 -14.42 -31.02 5.87
N ASP A 18 -15.75 -30.90 5.76
CA ASP A 18 -16.42 -29.71 5.21
C ASP A 18 -16.13 -28.45 6.02
N ASN A 19 -16.08 -28.55 7.35
CA ASN A 19 -15.82 -27.38 8.21
C ASN A 19 -14.34 -26.97 8.17
N SER A 20 -13.40 -27.92 8.13
CA SER A 20 -11.97 -27.66 7.96
C SER A 20 -11.68 -27.05 6.59
N MET A 21 -12.29 -27.57 5.54
CA MET A 21 -12.20 -27.08 4.17
C MET A 21 -12.74 -25.65 4.04
N TYR A 22 -13.83 -25.31 4.72
CA TYR A 22 -14.44 -24.00 4.71
C TYR A 22 -13.55 -22.95 5.41
N ILE A 23 -12.96 -23.32 6.55
CA ILE A 23 -12.06 -22.46 7.32
C ILE A 23 -10.78 -22.17 6.55
N SER A 24 -10.15 -23.18 5.94
CA SER A 24 -8.92 -23.01 5.14
C SER A 24 -9.12 -22.10 3.95
N THR A 25 -10.26 -22.20 3.27
CA THR A 25 -10.61 -21.33 2.13
C THR A 25 -10.80 -19.89 2.57
N LYS A 26 -11.41 -19.64 3.74
CA LYS A 26 -11.57 -18.28 4.27
C LYS A 26 -10.23 -17.62 4.60
N TYR A 27 -9.32 -18.34 5.27
CA TYR A 27 -7.96 -17.82 5.50
C TYR A 27 -7.26 -17.44 4.20
N LEU A 28 -7.36 -18.30 3.19
CA LEU A 28 -6.75 -18.06 1.89
C LEU A 28 -7.24 -16.76 1.24
N HIS A 29 -8.55 -16.49 1.31
CA HIS A 29 -9.13 -15.25 0.82
C HIS A 29 -8.60 -14.01 1.55
N VAL A 30 -8.57 -14.06 2.89
CA VAL A 30 -8.08 -12.93 3.69
C VAL A 30 -6.59 -12.71 3.48
N PHE A 31 -5.79 -13.76 3.37
CA PHE A 31 -4.36 -13.66 3.08
C PHE A 31 -4.07 -13.03 1.72
N LEU A 32 -4.86 -13.39 0.70
CA LEU A 32 -4.77 -12.74 -0.61
C LEU A 32 -5.15 -11.26 -0.55
N ASP A 33 -6.14 -10.88 0.27
CA ASP A 33 -6.52 -9.48 0.47
C ASP A 33 -5.44 -8.69 1.21
N ILE A 34 -4.84 -9.29 2.25
CA ILE A 34 -3.72 -8.69 2.98
C ILE A 34 -2.49 -8.53 2.06
N GLY A 35 -2.18 -9.54 1.26
CA GLY A 35 -1.08 -9.49 0.28
C GLY A 35 -1.27 -8.40 -0.77
N ASP A 36 -2.47 -8.27 -1.33
CA ASP A 36 -2.84 -7.22 -2.28
C ASP A 36 -2.72 -5.83 -1.63
N ALA A 37 -3.22 -5.68 -0.39
CA ALA A 37 -3.11 -4.44 0.37
C ALA A 37 -1.66 -4.06 0.71
N LEU A 38 -0.81 -5.04 1.08
CA LEU A 38 0.61 -4.82 1.34
C LEU A 38 1.34 -4.33 0.08
N LEU A 39 1.16 -5.01 -1.06
CA LEU A 39 1.76 -4.59 -2.33
C LEU A 39 1.26 -3.23 -2.80
N SER A 40 -0.05 -2.99 -2.69
CA SER A 40 -0.65 -1.70 -3.05
C SER A 40 -0.23 -0.55 -2.14
N SER A 41 0.26 -0.85 -0.94
CA SER A 41 0.82 0.13 0.00
C SER A 41 2.33 0.32 -0.13
N GLY A 42 2.99 -0.36 -1.09
CA GLY A 42 4.41 -0.20 -1.37
C GLY A 42 5.33 -1.20 -0.66
N ALA A 43 4.79 -2.33 -0.20
CA ALA A 43 5.62 -3.39 0.35
C ALA A 43 6.49 -4.04 -0.74
N GLU A 44 7.70 -4.44 -0.37
CA GLU A 44 8.59 -5.23 -1.20
C GLU A 44 8.05 -6.65 -1.39
N ILE A 45 8.17 -7.21 -2.61
CA ILE A 45 7.63 -8.52 -2.99
C ILE A 45 8.09 -9.61 -2.02
N LEU A 46 9.40 -9.69 -1.74
CA LEU A 46 9.96 -10.71 -0.84
C LEU A 46 9.42 -10.60 0.58
N ARG A 47 9.13 -9.38 1.05
CA ARG A 47 8.51 -9.15 2.36
C ARG A 47 7.07 -9.64 2.40
N VAL A 48 6.32 -9.45 1.32
CA VAL A 48 4.94 -9.95 1.23
C VAL A 48 4.92 -11.47 1.24
N GLU A 49 5.80 -12.12 0.49
CA GLU A 49 5.95 -13.58 0.49
C GLU A 49 6.28 -14.12 1.88
N ASP A 50 7.28 -13.55 2.57
CA ASP A 50 7.66 -13.95 3.92
C ASP A 50 6.51 -13.75 4.93
N THR A 51 5.82 -12.60 4.85
CA THR A 51 4.68 -12.31 5.73
C THR A 51 3.56 -13.33 5.55
N LEU A 52 3.15 -13.61 4.33
CA LEU A 52 2.08 -14.56 4.03
C LEU A 52 2.47 -16.00 4.40
N ASN A 53 3.72 -16.39 4.17
CA ASN A 53 4.24 -17.69 4.62
C ASN A 53 4.14 -17.84 6.14
N ARG A 54 4.60 -16.85 6.91
CA ARG A 54 4.51 -16.88 8.38
C ARG A 54 3.07 -16.97 8.87
N MET A 55 2.17 -16.20 8.28
CA MET A 55 0.75 -16.24 8.62
C MET A 55 0.14 -17.60 8.33
N GLY A 56 0.48 -18.23 7.20
CA GLY A 56 0.02 -19.55 6.85
C GLY A 56 0.47 -20.62 7.85
N TYR A 57 1.75 -20.63 8.23
CA TYR A 57 2.23 -21.54 9.26
C TYR A 57 1.59 -21.28 10.64
N ALA A 58 1.33 -20.03 10.99
CA ALA A 58 0.68 -19.68 12.25
C ALA A 58 -0.77 -20.18 12.33
N CYS A 59 -1.50 -20.27 11.20
CA CYS A 59 -2.86 -20.84 11.19
C CYS A 59 -2.90 -22.37 11.09
N GLY A 60 -1.73 -23.04 11.14
CA GLY A 60 -1.62 -24.51 11.17
C GLY A 60 -1.43 -25.17 9.82
N ALA A 61 -1.04 -24.44 8.77
CA ALA A 61 -0.64 -25.06 7.52
C ALA A 61 0.66 -25.86 7.70
N THR A 62 0.71 -27.06 7.15
CA THR A 62 1.89 -27.93 7.15
C THR A 62 2.90 -27.50 6.10
N GLN A 63 2.41 -27.00 4.97
CA GLN A 63 3.23 -26.48 3.89
C GLN A 63 2.60 -25.21 3.31
N MET A 64 3.45 -24.22 3.06
CA MET A 64 3.07 -22.97 2.39
C MET A 64 3.93 -22.76 1.16
N ASN A 65 3.31 -22.36 0.08
CA ASN A 65 3.99 -21.94 -1.13
C ASN A 65 3.34 -20.66 -1.63
N VAL A 66 4.05 -19.55 -1.45
CA VAL A 66 3.58 -18.21 -1.81
C VAL A 66 4.47 -17.69 -2.93
N PHE A 67 3.86 -17.34 -4.04
CA PHE A 67 4.53 -16.72 -5.18
C PHE A 67 3.88 -15.37 -5.47
N VAL A 68 4.67 -14.32 -5.42
CA VAL A 68 4.21 -12.94 -5.60
C VAL A 68 4.96 -12.27 -6.74
N ILE A 69 4.20 -11.69 -7.65
CA ILE A 69 4.70 -10.77 -8.66
C ILE A 69 3.89 -9.47 -8.63
N THR A 70 4.36 -8.42 -9.29
CA THR A 70 3.71 -7.11 -9.30
C THR A 70 2.25 -7.11 -9.80
N SER A 71 1.84 -8.13 -10.52
CA SER A 71 0.51 -8.24 -11.15
C SER A 71 -0.37 -9.35 -10.58
N SER A 72 0.17 -10.28 -9.78
CA SER A 72 -0.60 -11.38 -9.19
C SER A 72 0.06 -12.00 -7.97
N ILE A 73 -0.76 -12.60 -7.13
CA ILE A 73 -0.36 -13.40 -5.98
C ILE A 73 -0.95 -14.80 -6.16
N VAL A 74 -0.13 -15.82 -5.96
CA VAL A 74 -0.54 -17.23 -5.91
C VAL A 74 -0.18 -17.77 -4.53
N ILE A 75 -1.14 -18.33 -3.82
CA ILE A 75 -0.93 -18.96 -2.52
C ILE A 75 -1.41 -20.40 -2.62
N THR A 76 -0.54 -21.33 -2.26
CA THR A 76 -0.86 -22.73 -2.04
C THR A 76 -0.64 -23.05 -0.57
N MET A 77 -1.68 -23.55 0.09
CA MET A 77 -1.66 -23.96 1.51
C MET A 77 -2.02 -25.43 1.59
N GLU A 78 -1.25 -26.17 2.38
CA GLU A 78 -1.49 -27.58 2.69
C GLU A 78 -1.74 -27.76 4.19
N PHE A 79 -2.76 -28.51 4.55
CA PHE A 79 -3.14 -28.83 5.91
C PHE A 79 -2.97 -30.33 6.18
N PRO A 80 -2.88 -30.76 7.48
CA PRO A 80 -2.56 -32.15 7.86
C PRO A 80 -3.47 -33.23 7.29
N GLU A 81 -4.68 -32.89 6.82
CA GLU A 81 -5.66 -33.81 6.24
C GLU A 81 -5.58 -33.92 4.70
N GLU A 82 -4.40 -33.67 4.12
CA GLU A 82 -4.14 -33.69 2.65
C GLU A 82 -4.97 -32.68 1.84
N ASN A 83 -5.53 -31.70 2.49
CA ASN A 83 -6.27 -30.63 1.83
C ASN A 83 -5.32 -29.56 1.28
N VAL A 84 -4.92 -29.71 0.01
CA VAL A 84 -4.15 -28.68 -0.71
C VAL A 84 -5.11 -27.68 -1.32
N ARG A 85 -4.88 -26.40 -1.06
CA ARG A 85 -5.65 -25.30 -1.63
C ARG A 85 -4.74 -24.30 -2.29
N THR A 86 -5.03 -24.03 -3.56
CA THR A 86 -4.33 -23.01 -4.34
C THR A 86 -5.34 -21.96 -4.79
N GLN A 87 -4.98 -20.70 -4.58
CA GLN A 87 -5.78 -19.59 -5.09
C GLN A 87 -4.88 -18.51 -5.66
N THR A 88 -5.35 -17.88 -6.74
CA THR A 88 -4.65 -16.81 -7.44
C THR A 88 -5.49 -15.54 -7.37
N ARG A 89 -4.83 -14.42 -7.08
CA ARG A 89 -5.44 -13.10 -7.17
C ARG A 89 -4.65 -12.21 -8.12
N ARG A 90 -5.35 -11.59 -9.04
CA ARG A 90 -4.79 -10.58 -9.92
C ARG A 90 -4.83 -9.22 -9.22
N ILE A 91 -3.66 -8.58 -9.10
CA ILE A 91 -3.52 -7.24 -8.58
C ILE A 91 -3.88 -6.25 -9.69
N ARG A 92 -4.91 -5.45 -9.46
CA ARG A 92 -5.40 -4.47 -10.43
C ARG A 92 -5.00 -3.04 -10.09
N LYS A 93 -4.70 -2.78 -8.84
CA LYS A 93 -4.33 -1.46 -8.34
C LYS A 93 -2.87 -1.52 -7.89
N THR A 94 -2.00 -0.87 -8.62
CA THR A 94 -0.71 -0.44 -8.07
C THR A 94 -1.00 0.79 -7.23
N GLY A 95 -1.00 0.64 -5.91
CA GLY A 95 -1.15 1.74 -4.95
C GLY A 95 0.11 2.61 -4.89
N GLY A 96 -0.02 3.82 -4.37
CA GLY A 96 1.12 4.62 -3.95
C GLY A 96 1.68 4.11 -2.62
N ASN A 97 2.81 4.65 -2.17
CA ASN A 97 3.37 4.32 -0.87
C ASN A 97 2.47 4.88 0.24
N ASP A 98 1.76 4.01 0.93
CA ASP A 98 0.97 4.31 2.12
C ASP A 98 1.62 3.64 3.33
N PHE A 99 2.58 4.35 3.93
CA PHE A 99 3.35 3.82 5.05
C PHE A 99 2.51 3.59 6.32
N GLU A 100 1.46 4.38 6.54
CA GLU A 100 0.57 4.19 7.69
C GLU A 100 -0.22 2.89 7.56
N LYS A 101 -0.78 2.63 6.38
CA LYS A 101 -1.48 1.37 6.08
C LYS A 101 -0.52 0.19 6.12
N LEU A 102 0.69 0.35 5.56
CA LEU A 102 1.74 -0.67 5.57
C LEU A 102 2.14 -1.06 6.99
N GLU A 103 2.32 -0.08 7.89
CA GLU A 103 2.62 -0.32 9.29
C GLU A 103 1.50 -1.08 10.00
N LYS A 104 0.25 -0.66 9.82
CA LYS A 104 -0.93 -1.35 10.40
C LYS A 104 -1.06 -2.79 9.92
N LEU A 105 -0.85 -3.04 8.62
CA LEU A 105 -0.88 -4.40 8.07
C LEU A 105 0.27 -5.28 8.59
N ASN A 106 1.47 -4.72 8.72
CA ASN A 106 2.60 -5.42 9.34
C ASN A 106 2.33 -5.75 10.82
N ASN A 107 1.72 -4.83 11.56
CA ASN A 107 1.34 -5.08 12.96
C ASN A 107 0.25 -6.16 13.06
N LEU A 108 -0.76 -6.13 12.18
CA LEU A 108 -1.78 -7.17 12.08
C LEU A 108 -1.15 -8.54 11.84
N SER A 109 -0.24 -8.65 10.88
CA SER A 109 0.43 -9.92 10.57
C SER A 109 1.24 -10.46 11.75
N ARG A 110 1.93 -9.58 12.50
CA ARG A 110 2.68 -9.95 13.71
C ARG A 110 1.75 -10.41 14.84
N GLN A 111 0.65 -9.70 15.07
CA GLN A 111 -0.36 -10.08 16.07
C GLN A 111 -0.96 -11.43 15.72
N PHE A 112 -1.32 -11.67 14.47
CA PHE A 112 -1.83 -12.94 13.99
C PHE A 112 -0.83 -14.08 14.18
N CYS A 113 0.45 -13.87 13.90
CA CYS A 113 1.49 -14.89 14.11
C CYS A 113 1.73 -15.21 15.59
N GLN A 114 1.50 -14.27 16.51
CA GLN A 114 1.63 -14.49 17.96
C GLN A 114 0.40 -15.15 18.54
N ASN A 115 -0.79 -14.70 18.15
CA ASN A 115 -2.08 -15.18 18.59
C ASN A 115 -2.99 -15.35 17.38
N PRO A 116 -3.03 -16.55 16.77
CA PRO A 116 -3.91 -16.82 15.64
C PRO A 116 -5.37 -16.59 16.02
N MET A 117 -6.06 -15.79 15.21
CA MET A 117 -7.47 -15.45 15.36
C MET A 117 -8.31 -16.13 14.28
N SER A 118 -9.63 -16.19 14.45
CA SER A 118 -10.53 -16.77 13.46
C SER A 118 -10.49 -16.01 12.12
N PRO A 119 -10.84 -16.64 10.99
CA PRO A 119 -10.84 -15.95 9.68
C PRO A 119 -11.78 -14.75 9.65
N GLU A 120 -12.89 -14.81 10.38
CA GLU A 120 -13.88 -13.74 10.49
C GLU A 120 -13.31 -12.53 11.24
N GLU A 121 -12.67 -12.78 12.37
CA GLU A 121 -12.04 -11.76 13.20
C GLU A 121 -10.87 -11.09 12.45
N LEU A 122 -10.03 -11.89 11.79
CA LEU A 122 -8.95 -11.38 10.93
C LEU A 122 -9.51 -10.48 9.82
N ARG A 123 -10.63 -10.88 9.22
CA ARG A 123 -11.32 -10.11 8.19
C ARG A 123 -11.82 -8.77 8.71
N GLU A 124 -12.45 -8.74 9.87
CA GLU A 124 -12.97 -7.52 10.48
C GLU A 124 -11.85 -6.51 10.76
N VAL A 125 -10.73 -6.98 11.35
CA VAL A 125 -9.57 -6.11 11.62
C VAL A 125 -8.94 -5.61 10.31
N PHE A 126 -8.81 -6.47 9.31
CA PHE A 126 -8.31 -6.07 8.00
C PHE A 126 -9.21 -5.00 7.36
N ASP A 127 -10.53 -5.18 7.36
CA ASP A 127 -11.48 -4.23 6.77
C ASP A 127 -11.46 -2.87 7.48
N GLN A 128 -11.17 -2.83 8.79
CA GLN A 128 -10.96 -1.58 9.52
C GLN A 128 -9.70 -0.85 9.04
N ILE A 129 -8.61 -1.58 8.79
CA ILE A 129 -7.36 -1.00 8.28
C ILE A 129 -7.54 -0.53 6.84
N ASP A 130 -8.22 -1.31 6.00
CA ASP A 130 -8.38 -1.01 4.56
C ASP A 130 -9.23 0.24 4.31
N LYS A 131 -10.17 0.56 5.19
CA LYS A 131 -11.04 1.75 5.12
C LYS A 131 -10.34 3.05 5.50
N VAL A 132 -9.17 3.00 6.12
CA VAL A 132 -8.43 4.22 6.51
C VAL A 132 -7.88 4.89 5.27
N VAL A 133 -8.39 6.08 4.96
CA VAL A 133 -7.89 6.91 3.86
C VAL A 133 -6.97 7.99 4.42
N PRO A 134 -5.76 8.18 3.87
CA PRO A 134 -4.84 9.23 4.31
C PRO A 134 -5.49 10.61 4.26
N THR A 135 -5.34 11.36 5.36
CA THR A 135 -5.94 12.68 5.50
C THR A 135 -5.35 13.66 4.48
N GLN A 136 -6.21 14.37 3.75
CA GLN A 136 -5.78 15.35 2.73
C GLN A 136 -4.96 16.50 3.34
N THR A 137 -5.26 16.89 4.56
CA THR A 137 -4.48 17.89 5.31
C THR A 137 -3.06 17.44 5.62
N GLY A 138 -2.86 16.15 5.94
CA GLY A 138 -1.52 15.58 6.13
C GLY A 138 -0.68 15.62 4.85
N LYS A 139 -1.28 15.32 3.71
CA LYS A 139 -0.59 15.42 2.41
C LYS A 139 -0.20 16.85 2.06
N LEU A 140 -1.07 17.82 2.34
CA LEU A 140 -0.78 19.25 2.16
C LEU A 140 0.37 19.69 3.06
N ALA A 141 0.31 19.39 4.35
CA ALA A 141 1.35 19.75 5.30
C ALA A 141 2.71 19.13 4.94
N GLY A 142 2.70 17.84 4.53
CA GLY A 142 3.90 17.15 4.05
C GLY A 142 4.52 17.79 2.81
N SER A 143 3.70 18.20 1.84
CA SER A 143 4.15 18.87 0.60
C SER A 143 4.81 20.21 0.88
N ILE A 144 4.18 21.03 1.75
CA ILE A 144 4.73 22.33 2.18
C ILE A 144 6.05 22.14 2.92
N LEU A 145 6.07 21.24 3.91
CA LEU A 145 7.24 21.01 4.74
C LEU A 145 8.41 20.45 3.93
N ALA A 146 8.14 19.55 2.97
CA ALA A 146 9.17 18.98 2.11
C ALA A 146 9.81 20.05 1.22
N ALA A 147 9.01 20.84 0.48
CA ALA A 147 9.53 21.90 -0.39
C ALA A 147 10.32 22.96 0.42
N PHE A 148 9.79 23.37 1.56
CA PHE A 148 10.44 24.29 2.47
C PHE A 148 11.79 23.76 2.98
N SER A 149 11.82 22.52 3.45
CA SER A 149 13.02 21.89 4.00
C SER A 149 14.10 21.68 2.94
N PHE A 150 13.73 21.25 1.74
CA PHE A 150 14.70 21.08 0.65
C PHE A 150 15.30 22.43 0.22
N ALA A 151 14.51 23.50 0.12
CA ALA A 151 15.04 24.83 -0.22
C ALA A 151 16.08 25.29 0.81
N LEU A 152 15.84 25.12 2.11
CA LEU A 152 16.82 25.42 3.15
C LEU A 152 18.05 24.52 3.09
N PHE A 153 17.84 23.21 2.90
CA PHE A 153 18.94 22.23 2.85
C PHE A 153 19.96 22.55 1.74
N TYR A 154 19.48 23.05 0.61
CA TYR A 154 20.34 23.46 -0.51
C TYR A 154 20.85 24.91 -0.41
N GLY A 155 20.76 25.52 0.78
CA GLY A 155 21.36 26.80 1.09
C GLY A 155 20.52 28.01 0.66
N GLY A 156 19.20 27.85 0.52
CA GLY A 156 18.26 28.94 0.36
C GLY A 156 18.05 29.74 1.64
N ASN A 157 17.66 31.01 1.52
CA ASN A 157 17.25 31.83 2.65
C ASN A 157 15.85 31.48 3.12
N LEU A 158 15.46 31.99 4.29
CA LEU A 158 14.11 31.76 4.85
C LEU A 158 12.99 32.21 3.89
N TRP A 159 13.21 33.30 3.14
CA TRP A 159 12.26 33.78 2.14
C TRP A 159 12.15 32.84 0.93
N ASP A 160 13.28 32.27 0.49
CA ASP A 160 13.32 31.25 -0.57
C ASP A 160 12.55 29.98 -0.15
N ALA A 161 12.76 29.55 1.11
CA ALA A 161 12.07 28.38 1.66
C ALA A 161 10.55 28.60 1.82
N LEU A 162 10.12 29.81 2.24
CA LEU A 162 8.71 30.16 2.31
C LEU A 162 8.05 30.12 0.92
N LEU A 163 8.75 30.64 -0.10
CA LEU A 163 8.23 30.62 -1.47
C LEU A 163 8.18 29.20 -2.05
N ALA A 164 9.18 28.36 -1.77
CA ALA A 164 9.16 26.94 -2.12
C ALA A 164 7.98 26.24 -1.44
N GLY A 165 7.69 26.54 -0.18
CA GLY A 165 6.50 26.02 0.51
C GLY A 165 5.18 26.44 -0.15
N LEU A 166 5.09 27.69 -0.66
CA LEU A 166 3.93 28.16 -1.42
C LEU A 166 3.80 27.42 -2.77
N ALA A 167 4.90 27.18 -3.46
CA ALA A 167 4.91 26.35 -4.67
C ALA A 167 4.47 24.90 -4.37
N GLY A 168 4.86 24.36 -3.22
CA GLY A 168 4.37 23.07 -2.73
C GLY A 168 2.85 23.00 -2.56
N ILE A 169 2.18 24.10 -2.14
CA ILE A 169 0.71 24.20 -2.11
C ILE A 169 0.14 24.11 -3.52
N LEU A 170 0.77 24.79 -4.48
CA LEU A 170 0.34 24.78 -5.87
C LEU A 170 0.45 23.38 -6.48
N ILE A 171 1.57 22.67 -6.21
CA ILE A 171 1.78 21.28 -6.64
C ILE A 171 0.73 20.37 -6.01
N TRP A 172 0.44 20.49 -4.71
CA TRP A 172 -0.62 19.74 -4.06
C TRP A 172 -2.00 20.02 -4.68
N GLY A 173 -2.31 21.28 -4.97
CA GLY A 173 -3.54 21.68 -5.68
C GLY A 173 -3.63 21.06 -7.07
N ALA A 174 -2.53 21.05 -7.81
CA ALA A 174 -2.44 20.38 -9.11
C ALA A 174 -2.69 18.87 -8.98
N GLN A 175 -2.13 18.19 -7.97
CA GLN A 175 -2.41 16.78 -7.69
C GLN A 175 -3.90 16.53 -7.43
N ARG A 176 -4.54 17.40 -6.67
CA ARG A 176 -5.95 17.24 -6.32
C ARG A 176 -6.90 17.46 -7.50
N HIS A 177 -6.62 18.47 -8.35
CA HIS A 177 -7.52 18.91 -9.41
C HIS A 177 -7.14 18.42 -10.79
N ILE A 178 -5.87 18.45 -11.15
CA ILE A 178 -5.38 18.18 -12.51
C ILE A 178 -5.10 16.69 -12.72
N ARG A 179 -4.60 15.97 -11.71
CA ARG A 179 -4.25 14.55 -11.83
C ARG A 179 -5.37 13.67 -12.38
N LYS A 180 -6.61 13.96 -12.03
CA LYS A 180 -7.79 13.20 -12.54
C LYS A 180 -8.02 13.34 -14.04
N TYR A 181 -7.47 14.38 -14.68
CA TYR A 181 -7.56 14.61 -16.12
C TYR A 181 -6.34 14.07 -16.88
N CYS A 182 -5.25 13.78 -16.18
CA CYS A 182 -4.04 13.24 -16.78
C CYS A 182 -4.12 11.73 -16.88
N MET A 183 -3.93 11.18 -18.10
CA MET A 183 -3.95 9.74 -18.34
C MET A 183 -2.74 9.02 -17.75
N ASN A 184 -1.57 9.70 -17.68
CA ASN A 184 -0.31 9.15 -17.21
C ASN A 184 0.33 10.04 -16.15
N GLU A 185 1.06 9.42 -15.23
CA GLU A 185 1.81 10.11 -14.17
C GLU A 185 2.88 11.06 -14.76
N VAL A 186 3.54 10.65 -15.84
CA VAL A 186 4.54 11.47 -16.53
C VAL A 186 3.91 12.76 -17.08
N THR A 187 2.72 12.68 -17.68
CA THR A 187 2.00 13.86 -18.18
C THR A 187 1.63 14.80 -17.04
N PHE A 188 1.17 14.25 -15.92
CA PHE A 188 0.88 15.04 -14.72
C PHE A 188 2.13 15.76 -14.22
N GLN A 189 3.27 15.03 -14.12
CA GLN A 189 4.53 15.58 -13.64
C GLN A 189 5.02 16.75 -14.53
N PHE A 190 4.90 16.59 -15.84
CA PHE A 190 5.24 17.64 -16.78
C PHE A 190 4.41 18.91 -16.58
N VAL A 191 3.09 18.76 -16.45
CA VAL A 191 2.18 19.89 -16.21
C VAL A 191 2.44 20.56 -14.86
N ALA A 192 2.66 19.76 -13.81
CA ALA A 192 2.96 20.27 -12.47
C ALA A 192 4.29 21.05 -12.44
N SER A 193 5.35 20.53 -13.08
CA SER A 193 6.65 21.21 -13.22
C SER A 193 6.53 22.52 -13.99
N PHE A 194 5.76 22.52 -15.05
CA PHE A 194 5.53 23.74 -15.85
C PHE A 194 4.81 24.82 -15.04
N LEU A 195 3.75 24.45 -14.31
CA LEU A 195 3.02 25.38 -13.45
C LEU A 195 3.87 25.93 -12.31
N ALA A 196 4.65 25.08 -11.64
CA ALA A 196 5.57 25.49 -10.61
C ALA A 196 6.66 26.44 -11.14
N GLY A 197 7.26 26.11 -12.30
CA GLY A 197 8.25 26.95 -12.96
C GLY A 197 7.69 28.33 -13.34
N CYS A 198 6.50 28.39 -13.93
CA CYS A 198 5.83 29.68 -14.24
C CYS A 198 5.60 30.50 -12.98
N PHE A 199 5.14 29.88 -11.90
CA PHE A 199 4.92 30.55 -10.61
C PHE A 199 6.22 31.15 -10.06
N ILE A 200 7.32 30.37 -10.04
CA ILE A 200 8.63 30.82 -9.58
C ILE A 200 9.14 31.99 -10.43
N CYS A 201 9.02 31.90 -11.76
CA CYS A 201 9.43 32.97 -12.68
C CYS A 201 8.67 34.29 -12.41
N VAL A 202 7.37 34.21 -12.16
CA VAL A 202 6.56 35.40 -11.80
C VAL A 202 7.03 35.99 -10.48
N MET A 203 7.25 35.15 -9.46
CA MET A 203 7.73 35.61 -8.16
C MET A 203 9.12 36.22 -8.22
N ALA A 204 10.02 35.66 -9.01
CA ALA A 204 11.36 36.19 -9.21
C ALA A 204 11.35 37.59 -9.86
N ARG A 205 10.36 37.88 -10.70
CA ARG A 205 10.17 39.22 -11.28
C ARG A 205 9.66 40.23 -10.27
N LEU A 206 8.84 39.79 -9.32
CA LEU A 206 8.27 40.65 -8.26
C LEU A 206 9.27 40.93 -7.13
N PHE A 207 10.12 39.95 -6.85
CA PHE A 207 11.08 40.01 -5.72
C PHE A 207 12.50 39.65 -6.19
N PRO A 208 13.29 40.62 -6.68
CA PRO A 208 14.64 40.40 -7.20
C PRO A 208 15.66 39.85 -6.19
N ALA A 209 15.34 39.89 -4.89
CA ALA A 209 16.20 39.40 -3.81
C ALA A 209 16.11 37.87 -3.60
N LEU A 210 15.25 37.16 -4.37
CA LEU A 210 15.05 35.72 -4.24
C LEU A 210 16.10 34.94 -5.04
N HIS A 211 16.57 33.86 -4.45
CA HIS A 211 17.47 32.92 -5.12
C HIS A 211 16.66 31.83 -5.85
N VAL A 212 16.30 32.11 -7.09
CA VAL A 212 15.43 31.28 -7.94
C VAL A 212 15.95 29.84 -8.05
N ASP A 213 17.26 29.66 -8.14
CA ASP A 213 17.94 28.37 -8.21
C ASP A 213 17.61 27.49 -7.00
N LYS A 214 17.59 28.06 -5.80
CA LYS A 214 17.31 27.35 -4.54
C LYS A 214 15.85 26.94 -4.42
N ILE A 215 14.94 27.82 -4.83
CA ILE A 215 13.51 27.54 -4.87
C ILE A 215 13.20 26.44 -5.87
N MET A 216 13.76 26.53 -7.08
CA MET A 216 13.60 25.50 -8.12
C MET A 216 14.10 24.12 -7.66
N ILE A 217 15.25 24.06 -6.98
CA ILE A 217 15.78 22.81 -6.44
C ILE A 217 14.79 22.19 -5.42
N GLY A 218 14.24 23.02 -4.52
CA GLY A 218 13.24 22.56 -3.55
C GLY A 218 12.04 21.92 -4.21
N ASP A 219 11.48 22.55 -5.23
CA ASP A 219 10.31 22.04 -5.96
C ASP A 219 10.62 20.83 -6.83
N ILE A 220 11.79 20.80 -7.49
CA ILE A 220 12.24 19.62 -8.26
C ILE A 220 12.39 18.42 -7.33
N MET A 221 12.98 18.58 -6.15
CA MET A 221 13.11 17.49 -5.18
C MET A 221 11.74 17.00 -4.68
N LEU A 222 10.80 17.91 -4.42
CA LEU A 222 9.43 17.54 -4.09
C LEU A 222 8.77 16.73 -5.21
N LEU A 223 8.89 17.17 -6.46
CA LEU A 223 8.31 16.49 -7.62
C LEU A 223 8.94 15.12 -7.85
N ILE A 224 10.26 14.96 -7.66
CA ILE A 224 10.95 13.67 -7.71
C ILE A 224 10.43 12.73 -6.62
N CYS A 225 10.32 13.21 -5.38
CA CYS A 225 9.74 12.42 -4.29
C CYS A 225 8.32 11.94 -4.63
N LEU A 226 7.49 12.81 -5.20
CA LEU A 226 6.14 12.46 -5.62
C LEU A 226 6.11 11.45 -6.77
N LEU A 227 7.07 11.50 -7.70
CA LEU A 227 7.20 10.53 -8.79
C LEU A 227 7.53 9.13 -8.25
N TYR A 228 8.47 9.03 -7.31
CA TYR A 228 8.86 7.74 -6.70
C TYR A 228 7.78 7.15 -5.78
N THR A 229 6.94 8.00 -5.19
CA THR A 229 5.82 7.54 -4.35
C THR A 229 4.56 7.25 -5.14
N SER A 230 4.54 7.56 -6.43
CA SER A 230 3.41 7.30 -7.32
C SER A 230 3.56 5.94 -7.99
N PRO A 231 2.49 5.14 -8.06
CA PRO A 231 2.56 3.84 -8.74
C PRO A 231 2.85 4.04 -10.21
N SER A 232 3.89 3.38 -10.70
CA SER A 232 4.19 3.35 -12.13
C SER A 232 3.06 2.63 -12.88
N PRO A 233 2.41 3.24 -13.86
CA PRO A 233 1.49 2.52 -14.73
C PRO A 233 2.32 1.56 -15.60
N ARG A 234 2.14 0.26 -15.40
CA ARG A 234 2.60 -0.79 -16.31
C ARG A 234 1.41 -1.43 -16.99
#